data_aad0ed2d28e6c64d4459b7856820c849
#
_entry.id   aad0ed2d28e6c64d4459b7856820c849
#
_cell.length_a   1.000
_cell.length_b   1.000
_cell.length_c   1.000
_cell.angle_alpha   90.00
_cell.angle_beta   90.00
_cell.angle_gamma   90.00
#
_symmetry.space_group_name_H-M   'P 1'
#
loop_
_entity.id
_entity.type
_entity.pdbx_description
1 polymer ?
#
loop_
_entity_poly.entity_id
_entity_poly.type
_entity_poly.pdbx_seq_one_letter_code
_entity_poly.pdbx_strand_id
1 'polypeptide(L)'
;MGVPMSTSQDFVNWVCDETKLDYNYLRYVLLAENASYARFSSGTTHQTIYFPEVKAFHICMPDLGTQKAISGVLRALDNKIALNRQINTTLESMAQALFKSWFVDFDPVIDNALA
;
A
#
# COMPACT_ATOMS: atom_id res chain seq x y z
N MET A 1 -0.86 -1.49 -10.81
CA MET A 1 0.32 -0.61 -10.94
C MET A 1 -0.03 0.53 -11.87
N GLY A 2 0.30 1.78 -11.51
CA GLY A 2 -0.09 2.96 -12.28
C GLY A 2 0.90 3.39 -13.36
N VAL A 3 2.06 2.74 -13.44
CA VAL A 3 3.12 3.05 -14.42
C VAL A 3 3.80 1.77 -14.89
N PRO A 4 4.28 1.71 -16.14
CA PRO A 4 5.09 0.60 -16.63
C PRO A 4 6.36 0.47 -15.77
N MET A 5 6.64 -0.76 -15.30
CA MET A 5 7.80 -1.05 -14.47
C MET A 5 8.45 -2.34 -14.98
N SER A 6 9.77 -2.39 -14.91
CA SER A 6 10.53 -3.63 -15.08
C SER A 6 10.97 -4.16 -13.72
N THR A 7 11.00 -5.48 -13.58
CA THR A 7 11.46 -6.17 -12.37
C THR A 7 12.75 -6.92 -12.66
N SER A 8 13.58 -7.11 -11.63
CA SER A 8 14.76 -7.95 -11.74
C SER A 8 14.39 -9.44 -11.73
N GLN A 9 15.39 -10.29 -11.97
CA GLN A 9 15.24 -11.75 -11.93
C GLN A 9 14.85 -12.29 -10.54
N ASP A 10 14.99 -11.48 -9.49
CA ASP A 10 14.69 -11.87 -8.11
C ASP A 10 13.21 -11.70 -7.74
N PHE A 11 12.40 -11.24 -8.68
CA PHE A 11 10.96 -11.05 -8.47
C PHE A 11 10.16 -12.11 -9.21
N VAL A 12 9.16 -12.66 -8.51
CA VAL A 12 8.13 -13.49 -9.13
C VAL A 12 6.97 -12.61 -9.57
N ASN A 13 6.63 -12.67 -10.84
CA ASN A 13 5.52 -11.92 -11.40
C ASN A 13 4.36 -12.86 -11.71
N TRP A 14 3.17 -12.56 -11.19
CA TRP A 14 1.95 -13.25 -11.57
C TRP A 14 1.17 -12.43 -12.59
N VAL A 15 0.91 -13.04 -13.73
CA VAL A 15 0.01 -12.49 -14.75
C VAL A 15 -1.34 -13.18 -14.59
N CYS A 16 -2.35 -12.43 -14.19
CA CYS A 16 -3.69 -12.95 -13.97
C CYS A 16 -4.44 -13.12 -15.31
N ASP A 17 -5.15 -14.23 -15.44
CA ASP A 17 -6.22 -14.36 -16.43
C ASP A 17 -7.44 -13.62 -15.88
N GLU A 18 -7.70 -12.41 -16.39
CA GLU A 18 -8.76 -11.52 -15.89
C GLU A 18 -10.17 -12.09 -16.05
N THR A 19 -10.33 -13.15 -16.85
CA THR A 19 -11.61 -13.86 -16.97
C THR A 19 -11.90 -14.76 -15.77
N LYS A 20 -10.90 -15.09 -14.97
CA LYS A 20 -10.98 -16.03 -13.83
C LYS A 20 -10.54 -15.43 -12.52
N LEU A 21 -9.57 -14.52 -12.54
CA LEU A 21 -8.92 -14.01 -11.34
C LEU A 21 -8.75 -12.49 -11.39
N ASP A 22 -9.42 -11.79 -10.48
CA ASP A 22 -9.22 -10.36 -10.25
C ASP A 22 -7.86 -10.12 -9.57
N TYR A 23 -7.01 -9.28 -10.19
CA TYR A 23 -5.67 -9.00 -9.67
C TYR A 23 -5.67 -8.29 -8.30
N ASN A 24 -6.70 -7.48 -8.01
CA ASN A 24 -6.82 -6.86 -6.69
C ASN A 24 -7.17 -7.90 -5.64
N TYR A 25 -8.06 -8.86 -5.98
CA TYR A 25 -8.36 -9.98 -5.10
C TYR A 25 -7.09 -10.78 -4.78
N LEU A 26 -6.32 -11.17 -5.81
CA LEU A 26 -5.05 -11.87 -5.62
C LEU A 26 -4.10 -11.09 -4.72
N ARG A 27 -3.97 -9.77 -4.93
CA ARG A 27 -3.14 -8.90 -4.07
C ARG A 27 -3.53 -9.01 -2.61
N TYR A 28 -4.82 -8.96 -2.28
CA TYR A 28 -5.28 -9.06 -0.89
C TYR A 28 -5.12 -10.45 -0.30
N VAL A 29 -5.31 -11.50 -1.08
CA VAL A 29 -5.01 -12.88 -0.64
C VAL A 29 -3.53 -13.02 -0.30
N LEU A 30 -2.64 -12.55 -1.15
CA LEU A 30 -1.19 -12.60 -0.91
C LEU A 30 -0.80 -11.79 0.34
N LEU A 31 -1.43 -10.65 0.59
CA LEU A 31 -1.20 -9.86 1.81
C LEU A 31 -1.70 -10.58 3.07
N ALA A 32 -2.85 -11.23 3.00
CA ALA A 32 -3.42 -11.99 4.11
C ALA A 32 -2.57 -13.21 4.48
N GLU A 33 -2.01 -13.88 3.47
CA GLU A 33 -1.20 -15.10 3.62
C GLU A 33 0.30 -14.81 3.85
N ASN A 34 0.68 -13.56 4.06
CA ASN A 34 2.09 -13.17 4.19
C ASN A 34 2.84 -13.98 5.27
N ALA A 35 2.20 -14.27 6.41
CA ALA A 35 2.80 -15.10 7.45
C ALA A 35 3.00 -16.56 7.03
N SER A 36 2.11 -17.08 6.19
CA SER A 36 2.21 -18.42 5.61
C SER A 36 3.38 -18.50 4.62
N TYR A 37 3.53 -17.48 3.79
CA TYR A 37 4.64 -17.41 2.80
C TYR A 37 6.00 -17.30 3.46
N ALA A 38 6.11 -16.61 4.59
CA ALA A 38 7.35 -16.51 5.34
C ALA A 38 7.91 -17.89 5.76
N ARG A 39 7.06 -18.90 5.91
CA ARG A 39 7.48 -20.27 6.23
C ARG A 39 8.15 -20.99 5.05
N PHE A 40 7.88 -20.55 3.83
CA PHE A 40 8.49 -21.10 2.62
C PHE A 40 9.75 -20.35 2.19
N SER A 41 10.10 -19.28 2.90
CA SER A 41 11.31 -18.53 2.62
C SER A 41 12.52 -19.23 3.22
N SER A 42 13.59 -19.35 2.46
CA SER A 42 14.86 -19.94 2.86
C SER A 42 15.99 -18.91 2.73
N GLY A 43 16.96 -18.97 3.60
CA GLY A 43 18.15 -18.12 3.57
C GLY A 43 18.39 -17.40 4.89
N THR A 44 19.67 -17.25 5.25
CA THR A 44 20.11 -16.60 6.48
C THR A 44 20.33 -15.10 6.33
N THR A 45 20.73 -14.64 5.14
CA THR A 45 21.02 -13.23 4.85
C THR A 45 19.89 -12.57 4.06
N HIS A 46 19.32 -13.28 3.07
CA HIS A 46 18.16 -12.86 2.30
C HIS A 46 17.15 -14.00 2.27
N GLN A 47 15.98 -13.76 2.82
CA GLN A 47 14.89 -14.72 2.72
C GLN A 47 14.35 -14.72 1.29
N THR A 48 14.47 -15.85 0.61
CA THR A 48 14.04 -16.02 -0.78
C THR A 48 13.03 -17.15 -0.87
N ILE A 49 11.96 -16.96 -1.61
CA ILE A 49 11.00 -18.00 -1.97
C ILE A 49 11.35 -18.45 -3.38
N TYR A 50 11.70 -19.72 -3.53
CA TYR A 50 12.06 -20.26 -4.83
C TYR A 50 10.84 -20.64 -5.67
N PHE A 51 11.05 -20.77 -6.98
CA PHE A 51 9.96 -21.02 -7.91
C PHE A 51 9.13 -22.31 -7.66
N PRO A 52 9.71 -23.41 -7.17
CA PRO A 52 8.93 -24.59 -6.79
C PRO A 52 7.92 -24.31 -5.67
N GLU A 53 8.33 -23.55 -4.65
CA GLU A 53 7.48 -23.14 -3.52
C GLU A 53 6.35 -22.23 -4.00
N VAL A 54 6.65 -21.30 -4.91
CA VAL A 54 5.64 -20.41 -5.49
C VAL A 54 4.54 -21.20 -6.22
N LYS A 55 4.90 -22.27 -6.90
CA LYS A 55 3.94 -23.17 -7.58
C LYS A 55 3.07 -23.99 -6.61
N ALA A 56 3.54 -24.17 -5.38
CA ALA A 56 2.81 -24.90 -4.35
C ALA A 56 1.75 -24.05 -3.63
N PHE A 57 1.67 -22.74 -3.92
CA PHE A 57 0.67 -21.88 -3.30
C PHE A 57 -0.73 -22.20 -3.83
N HIS A 58 -1.62 -22.47 -2.89
CA HIS A 58 -3.02 -22.69 -3.17
C HIS A 58 -3.82 -21.53 -2.56
N ILE A 59 -4.68 -20.92 -3.35
CA ILE A 59 -5.56 -19.85 -2.90
C ILE A 59 -7.02 -20.30 -3.07
N CYS A 60 -7.89 -19.82 -2.18
CA CYS A 60 -9.32 -19.93 -2.39
C CYS A 60 -9.71 -19.00 -3.54
N MET A 61 -10.43 -19.53 -4.52
CA MET A 61 -10.81 -18.79 -5.71
C MET A 61 -12.34 -18.88 -5.93
N PRO A 62 -13.11 -17.97 -5.29
CA PRO A 62 -14.56 -17.89 -5.53
C PRO A 62 -14.83 -17.39 -6.96
N ASP A 63 -16.10 -17.28 -7.32
CA ASP A 63 -16.50 -16.70 -8.60
C ASP A 63 -16.00 -15.23 -8.73
N LEU A 64 -15.84 -14.79 -9.97
CA LEU A 64 -15.26 -13.47 -10.27
C LEU A 64 -16.07 -12.31 -9.68
N GLY A 65 -17.39 -12.44 -9.59
CA GLY A 65 -18.26 -11.46 -8.95
C GLY A 65 -17.93 -11.28 -7.47
N THR A 66 -17.82 -12.39 -6.75
CA THR A 66 -17.43 -12.41 -5.33
C THR A 66 -16.00 -11.86 -5.12
N GLN A 67 -15.04 -12.23 -5.98
CA GLN A 67 -13.68 -11.67 -5.92
C GLN A 67 -13.69 -10.14 -6.02
N LYS A 68 -14.42 -9.59 -7.01
CA LYS A 68 -14.54 -8.13 -7.20
C LYS A 68 -15.27 -7.43 -6.05
N ALA A 69 -16.26 -8.07 -5.44
CA ALA A 69 -16.94 -7.52 -4.28
C ALA A 69 -15.99 -7.43 -3.08
N ILE A 70 -15.26 -8.49 -2.78
CA ILE A 70 -14.26 -8.52 -1.70
C ILE A 70 -13.18 -7.47 -1.94
N SER A 71 -12.56 -7.46 -3.10
CA SER A 71 -11.50 -6.51 -3.44
C SER A 71 -12.00 -5.06 -3.45
N GLY A 72 -13.26 -4.83 -3.81
CA GLY A 72 -13.90 -3.53 -3.76
C GLY A 72 -13.98 -2.94 -2.35
N VAL A 73 -14.44 -3.74 -1.39
CA VAL A 73 -14.49 -3.33 0.03
C VAL A 73 -13.09 -3.04 0.57
N LEU A 74 -12.13 -3.94 0.34
CA LEU A 74 -10.77 -3.77 0.84
C LEU A 74 -10.07 -2.57 0.23
N ARG A 75 -10.28 -2.30 -1.06
CA ARG A 75 -9.79 -1.07 -1.72
C ARG A 75 -10.38 0.19 -1.14
N ALA A 76 -11.66 0.19 -0.79
CA ALA A 76 -12.30 1.35 -0.15
C ALA A 76 -11.65 1.65 1.21
N LEU A 77 -11.29 0.62 1.99
CA LEU A 77 -10.55 0.76 3.24
C LEU A 77 -9.12 1.29 3.00
N ASP A 78 -8.38 0.73 2.04
CA ASP A 78 -7.04 1.21 1.68
C ASP A 78 -7.07 2.69 1.26
N ASN A 79 -8.05 3.07 0.43
CA ASN A 79 -8.22 4.46 0.00
C ASN A 79 -8.50 5.39 1.17
N LYS A 80 -9.32 4.95 2.14
CA LYS A 80 -9.60 5.73 3.36
C LYS A 80 -8.34 5.90 4.21
N ILE A 81 -7.54 4.84 4.36
CA ILE A 81 -6.26 4.91 5.08
C ILE A 81 -5.31 5.88 4.39
N ALA A 82 -5.19 5.80 3.06
CA ALA A 82 -4.34 6.70 2.29
C ALA A 82 -4.78 8.16 2.43
N LEU A 83 -6.10 8.42 2.34
CA LEU A 83 -6.66 9.76 2.53
C LEU A 83 -6.39 10.31 3.93
N ASN A 84 -6.60 9.49 4.97
CA ASN A 84 -6.34 9.91 6.35
C ASN A 84 -4.85 10.25 6.56
N ARG A 85 -3.93 9.47 5.98
CA ARG A 85 -2.49 9.79 6.03
C ARG A 85 -2.18 11.13 5.35
N GLN A 86 -2.79 11.38 4.19
CA GLN A 86 -2.63 12.65 3.48
C GLN A 86 -3.16 13.83 4.29
N ILE A 87 -4.34 13.69 4.91
CA ILE A 87 -4.92 14.70 5.81
C ILE A 87 -3.97 14.98 6.97
N ASN A 88 -3.46 13.94 7.64
CA ASN A 88 -2.52 14.12 8.75
C ASN A 88 -1.27 14.89 8.32
N THR A 89 -0.65 14.51 7.20
CA THR A 89 0.52 15.23 6.67
C THR A 89 0.21 16.70 6.38
N THR A 90 -0.98 16.98 5.83
CA THR A 90 -1.41 18.36 5.56
C THR A 90 -1.61 19.13 6.86
N LEU A 91 -2.28 18.54 7.85
CA LEU A 91 -2.53 19.17 9.16
C LEU A 91 -1.20 19.44 9.91
N GLU A 92 -0.26 18.52 9.87
CA GLU A 92 1.08 18.70 10.44
C GLU A 92 1.82 19.87 9.77
N SER A 93 1.76 19.94 8.43
CA SER A 93 2.38 21.04 7.68
C SER A 93 1.73 22.39 8.00
N MET A 94 0.40 22.43 8.15
CA MET A 94 -0.33 23.65 8.54
C MET A 94 0.03 24.08 9.97
N ALA A 95 0.09 23.14 10.91
CA ALA A 95 0.48 23.43 12.29
C ALA A 95 1.91 23.96 12.37
N GLN A 96 2.85 23.37 11.63
CA GLN A 96 4.24 23.83 11.55
C GLN A 96 4.33 25.23 10.93
N ALA A 97 3.57 25.51 9.88
CA ALA A 97 3.55 26.84 9.26
C ALA A 97 3.01 27.90 10.22
N LEU A 98 1.91 27.61 10.92
CA LEU A 98 1.35 28.51 11.94
C LEU A 98 2.32 28.73 13.10
N PHE A 99 2.95 27.66 13.60
CA PHE A 99 3.93 27.78 14.66
C PHE A 99 5.12 28.66 14.21
N LYS A 100 5.62 28.42 13.01
CA LYS A 100 6.71 29.21 12.45
C LYS A 100 6.34 30.69 12.34
N SER A 101 5.19 31.01 11.73
CA SER A 101 4.70 32.39 11.57
C SER A 101 4.55 33.10 12.91
N TRP A 102 3.94 32.43 13.92
CA TRP A 102 3.62 33.07 15.19
C TRP A 102 4.79 33.14 16.16
N PHE A 103 5.65 32.14 16.23
CA PHE A 103 6.66 32.00 17.28
C PHE A 103 8.10 32.06 16.79
N VAL A 104 8.34 32.02 15.49
CA VAL A 104 9.66 32.13 14.91
C VAL A 104 9.81 33.45 14.12
N ASP A 105 8.87 33.71 13.22
CA ASP A 105 8.87 34.87 12.35
C ASP A 105 8.17 36.11 13.02
N PHE A 106 7.31 35.86 14.02
CA PHE A 106 6.53 36.87 14.75
C PHE A 106 5.62 37.71 13.86
N ASP A 107 5.14 37.18 12.74
CA ASP A 107 4.30 37.87 11.75
C ASP A 107 3.14 38.66 12.38
N PRO A 108 2.31 38.09 13.30
CA PRO A 108 1.20 38.80 13.90
C PRO A 108 1.64 40.02 14.75
N VAL A 109 2.85 40.01 15.32
CA VAL A 109 3.38 41.11 16.11
C VAL A 109 3.86 42.23 15.17
N ILE A 110 4.51 41.85 14.08
CA ILE A 110 5.00 42.79 13.06
C ILE A 110 3.82 43.45 12.36
N ASP A 111 2.80 42.70 11.97
CA ASP A 111 1.60 43.24 11.33
C ASP A 111 0.85 44.22 12.24
N ASN A 112 0.74 43.94 13.54
CA ASN A 112 0.12 44.85 14.50
C ASN A 112 0.96 46.10 14.80
N ALA A 113 2.29 46.03 14.66
CA ALA A 113 3.19 47.17 14.86
C ALA A 113 3.22 48.11 13.66
N LEU A 114 2.82 47.65 12.48
CA LEU A 114 2.80 48.42 11.23
C LEU A 114 1.41 48.97 10.90
N ALA A 115 0.37 48.57 11.62
CA ALA A 115 -1.01 49.05 11.45
C ALA A 115 -1.32 50.24 12.31
#